data_66eed812652df3c9dec13648fd38fd78
#
_entry.id   66eed812652df3c9dec13648fd38fd78
#
_cell.length_a   1.000
_cell.length_b   1.000
_cell.length_c   1.000
_cell.angle_alpha   90.00
_cell.angle_beta   90.00
_cell.angle_gamma   90.00
#
_symmetry.space_group_name_H-M   'P 1'
#
loop_
_entity.id
_entity.type
_entity.pdbx_description
1 polymer ?
#
loop_
_entity_poly.entity_id
_entity_poly.type
_entity_poly.pdbx_seq_one_letter_code
_entity_poly.pdbx_strand_id
1 'polypeptide(L)'
;VSKVKNKKMINQIALKSLKARKKRNLIAILAIVLTSVLFTALFTIGGSLIEKNQESTMRQVGGSAHAGYKYLTKSEYEKVAKDKGLKSVSYRIELADAENKPLIKVRTEMAYYEELEAKWSFCYPEEGHMPKKENECVASDLTLKALGVPCKIGEKFSVDFSVRGKKYSKEFILCGWYKGDRVSMSQVMCVSKKLVNQLAPTAESYQYGGDIAGSYMVDFNFKTSF
;
A
#
# COMPACT_ATOMS: atom_id res chain seq x y z
N VAL A 1 31.29 -49.36 -29.97
CA VAL A 1 30.73 -49.53 -28.63
C VAL A 1 29.31 -50.07 -28.79
N SER A 2 29.10 -51.34 -28.39
CA SER A 2 27.82 -52.08 -28.53
C SER A 2 26.79 -51.49 -27.53
N LYS A 3 25.67 -50.91 -28.04
CA LYS A 3 24.59 -50.43 -27.21
C LYS A 3 23.84 -51.58 -26.56
N VAL A 4 23.87 -51.70 -25.25
CA VAL A 4 23.10 -52.70 -24.49
C VAL A 4 21.62 -52.40 -24.60
N LYS A 5 20.88 -53.21 -25.35
CA LYS A 5 19.44 -53.03 -25.64
C LYS A 5 18.49 -53.54 -24.55
N ASN A 6 18.97 -54.25 -23.51
CA ASN A 6 18.10 -54.89 -22.54
C ASN A 6 17.85 -54.03 -21.28
N LYS A 7 16.92 -53.05 -21.42
CA LYS A 7 16.48 -52.16 -20.33
C LYS A 7 15.97 -52.92 -19.08
N LYS A 8 15.34 -54.08 -19.27
CA LYS A 8 14.82 -54.92 -18.18
C LYS A 8 15.93 -55.44 -17.28
N MET A 9 17.03 -55.89 -17.90
CA MET A 9 18.19 -56.42 -17.19
C MET A 9 18.95 -55.34 -16.44
N ILE A 10 19.10 -54.17 -17.04
CA ILE A 10 19.72 -52.99 -16.42
C ILE A 10 18.92 -52.54 -15.19
N ASN A 11 17.59 -52.45 -15.29
CA ASN A 11 16.73 -52.08 -14.16
C ASN A 11 16.75 -53.12 -13.04
N GLN A 12 16.83 -54.43 -13.37
CA GLN A 12 16.95 -55.46 -12.35
C GLN A 12 18.29 -55.41 -11.60
N ILE A 13 19.41 -55.15 -12.31
CA ILE A 13 20.73 -55.00 -11.70
C ILE A 13 20.74 -53.75 -10.81
N ALA A 14 20.20 -52.62 -11.28
CA ALA A 14 20.09 -51.38 -10.51
C ALA A 14 19.28 -51.59 -9.22
N LEU A 15 18.11 -52.25 -9.30
CA LEU A 15 17.27 -52.53 -8.15
C LEU A 15 17.94 -53.50 -7.14
N LYS A 16 18.65 -54.52 -7.62
CA LYS A 16 19.42 -55.43 -6.76
C LYS A 16 20.57 -54.71 -6.06
N SER A 17 21.28 -53.84 -6.78
CA SER A 17 22.36 -53.00 -6.21
C SER A 17 21.82 -52.01 -5.14
N LEU A 18 20.66 -51.37 -5.39
CA LEU A 18 20.00 -50.55 -4.41
C LEU A 18 19.60 -51.31 -3.15
N LYS A 19 19.05 -52.52 -3.30
CA LYS A 19 18.66 -53.37 -2.17
C LYS A 19 19.86 -53.89 -1.37
N ALA A 20 20.99 -54.20 -2.03
CA ALA A 20 22.19 -54.69 -1.35
C ALA A 20 22.86 -53.68 -0.43
N ARG A 21 22.70 -52.36 -0.71
CA ARG A 21 23.35 -51.28 0.05
C ARG A 21 22.33 -50.30 0.65
N LYS A 22 21.22 -50.81 1.21
CA LYS A 22 20.09 -50.03 1.71
C LYS A 22 20.49 -48.88 2.64
N LYS A 23 21.33 -49.11 3.65
CA LYS A 23 21.75 -48.09 4.63
C LYS A 23 22.47 -46.92 3.93
N ARG A 24 23.44 -47.21 3.05
CA ARG A 24 24.17 -46.16 2.31
C ARG A 24 23.27 -45.36 1.39
N ASN A 25 22.37 -46.03 0.67
CA ASN A 25 21.44 -45.38 -0.24
C ASN A 25 20.41 -44.51 0.52
N LEU A 26 19.95 -44.99 1.68
CA LEU A 26 19.06 -44.21 2.55
C LEU A 26 19.74 -42.91 3.03
N ILE A 27 21.00 -43.00 3.48
CA ILE A 27 21.77 -41.83 3.90
C ILE A 27 21.94 -40.86 2.72
N ALA A 28 22.25 -41.35 1.53
CA ALA A 28 22.38 -40.49 0.34
C ALA A 28 21.06 -39.80 -0.03
N ILE A 29 19.93 -40.51 0.02
CA ILE A 29 18.60 -39.96 -0.23
C ILE A 29 18.27 -38.91 0.83
N LEU A 30 18.47 -39.20 2.11
CA LEU A 30 18.23 -38.25 3.19
C LEU A 30 19.10 -36.98 3.06
N ALA A 31 20.37 -37.13 2.66
CA ALA A 31 21.24 -35.98 2.41
C ALA A 31 20.72 -35.12 1.28
N ILE A 32 20.28 -35.70 0.15
CA ILE A 32 19.70 -34.96 -0.98
C ILE A 32 18.40 -34.27 -0.57
N VAL A 33 17.51 -34.97 0.14
CA VAL A 33 16.24 -34.40 0.62
C VAL A 33 16.52 -33.23 1.56
N LEU A 34 17.40 -33.41 2.54
CA LEU A 34 17.75 -32.34 3.49
C LEU A 34 18.34 -31.11 2.79
N THR A 35 19.24 -31.32 1.84
CA THR A 35 19.85 -30.25 1.05
C THR A 35 18.77 -29.51 0.23
N SER A 36 17.89 -30.28 -0.44
CA SER A 36 16.80 -29.65 -1.23
C SER A 36 15.85 -28.83 -0.36
N VAL A 37 15.45 -29.36 0.81
CA VAL A 37 14.62 -28.66 1.77
C VAL A 37 15.30 -27.36 2.26
N LEU A 38 16.60 -27.47 2.60
CA LEU A 38 17.37 -26.31 3.05
C LEU A 38 17.43 -25.21 2.00
N PHE A 39 17.77 -25.56 0.74
CA PHE A 39 17.80 -24.56 -0.34
C PHE A 39 16.43 -23.96 -0.61
N THR A 40 15.38 -24.78 -0.67
CA THR A 40 14.01 -24.27 -0.86
C THR A 40 13.63 -23.33 0.26
N ALA A 41 13.88 -23.67 1.51
CA ALA A 41 13.61 -22.82 2.66
C ALA A 41 14.37 -21.49 2.58
N LEU A 42 15.67 -21.51 2.27
CA LEU A 42 16.50 -20.32 2.14
C LEU A 42 15.98 -19.37 1.06
N PHE A 43 15.68 -19.89 -0.13
CA PHE A 43 15.17 -19.06 -1.22
C PHE A 43 13.76 -18.51 -0.93
N THR A 44 12.88 -19.32 -0.32
CA THR A 44 11.54 -18.87 0.05
C THR A 44 11.58 -17.79 1.12
N ILE A 45 12.35 -18.00 2.18
CA ILE A 45 12.50 -17.02 3.27
C ILE A 45 13.18 -15.75 2.74
N GLY A 46 14.26 -15.89 1.96
CA GLY A 46 14.98 -14.76 1.37
C GLY A 46 14.08 -13.91 0.47
N GLY A 47 13.32 -14.53 -0.43
CA GLY A 47 12.35 -13.83 -1.28
C GLY A 47 11.28 -13.08 -0.48
N SER A 48 10.67 -13.77 0.49
CA SER A 48 9.64 -13.17 1.35
C SER A 48 10.17 -11.99 2.18
N LEU A 49 11.41 -12.05 2.66
CA LEU A 49 12.05 -10.96 3.40
C LEU A 49 12.27 -9.74 2.51
N ILE A 50 12.72 -9.94 1.26
CA ILE A 50 12.92 -8.84 0.31
C ILE A 50 11.59 -8.15 0.01
N GLU A 51 10.54 -8.90 -0.34
CA GLU A 51 9.20 -8.36 -0.62
C GLU A 51 8.64 -7.58 0.57
N LYS A 52 8.72 -8.15 1.78
CA LYS A 52 8.23 -7.48 2.99
C LYS A 52 9.03 -6.23 3.33
N ASN A 53 10.33 -6.23 3.12
CA ASN A 53 11.16 -5.05 3.33
C ASN A 53 10.85 -3.95 2.34
N GLN A 54 10.64 -4.29 1.05
CA GLN A 54 10.21 -3.34 0.02
C GLN A 54 8.85 -2.74 0.36
N GLU A 55 7.84 -3.56 0.69
CA GLU A 55 6.53 -3.10 1.10
C GLU A 55 6.61 -2.18 2.33
N SER A 56 7.38 -2.56 3.36
CA SER A 56 7.59 -1.74 4.55
C SER A 56 8.20 -0.38 4.20
N THR A 57 9.19 -0.35 3.31
CA THR A 57 9.80 0.90 2.85
C THR A 57 8.78 1.77 2.08
N MET A 58 8.00 1.17 1.18
CA MET A 58 6.95 1.89 0.44
C MET A 58 5.90 2.49 1.38
N ARG A 59 5.48 1.74 2.41
CA ARG A 59 4.55 2.24 3.44
C ARG A 59 5.17 3.37 4.28
N GLN A 60 6.46 3.29 4.57
CA GLN A 60 7.18 4.32 5.32
C GLN A 60 7.31 5.63 4.53
N VAL A 61 7.55 5.57 3.23
CA VAL A 61 7.62 6.76 2.37
C VAL A 61 6.26 7.26 1.89
N GLY A 62 5.19 6.50 2.13
CA GLY A 62 3.81 6.90 1.90
C GLY A 62 3.19 6.44 0.58
N GLY A 63 3.91 5.64 -0.23
CA GLY A 63 3.33 5.13 -1.48
C GLY A 63 4.25 4.20 -2.26
N SER A 64 3.67 3.47 -3.20
CA SER A 64 4.34 2.52 -4.10
C SER A 64 4.60 3.07 -5.50
N ALA A 65 4.31 4.34 -5.77
CA ALA A 65 4.61 5.00 -7.02
C ALA A 65 6.12 5.21 -7.21
N HIS A 66 6.57 5.35 -8.47
CA HIS A 66 8.00 5.55 -8.76
C HIS A 66 8.49 6.93 -8.37
N ALA A 67 7.66 7.96 -8.52
CA ALA A 67 7.97 9.33 -8.13
C ALA A 67 6.70 10.17 -8.03
N GLY A 68 6.82 11.37 -7.48
CA GLY A 68 5.69 12.29 -7.37
C GLY A 68 6.11 13.75 -7.26
N TYR A 69 5.15 14.63 -7.55
CA TYR A 69 5.24 16.05 -7.31
C TYR A 69 4.34 16.46 -6.16
N LYS A 70 4.79 17.38 -5.33
CA LYS A 70 4.04 17.90 -4.20
C LYS A 70 3.65 19.37 -4.43
N TYR A 71 2.51 19.74 -3.84
CA TYR A 71 2.03 21.13 -3.79
C TYR A 71 1.75 21.75 -5.17
N LEU A 72 1.23 20.94 -6.09
CA LEU A 72 0.84 21.43 -7.42
C LEU A 72 -0.51 22.14 -7.36
N THR A 73 -0.68 23.10 -8.24
CA THR A 73 -1.99 23.64 -8.62
C THR A 73 -2.72 22.64 -9.53
N LYS A 74 -4.01 22.83 -9.71
CA LYS A 74 -4.79 22.02 -10.65
C LYS A 74 -4.23 22.08 -12.09
N SER A 75 -3.80 23.26 -12.54
CA SER A 75 -3.26 23.46 -13.89
C SER A 75 -1.93 22.73 -14.10
N GLU A 76 -1.09 22.69 -13.07
CA GLU A 76 0.18 21.93 -13.11
C GLU A 76 -0.07 20.43 -13.13
N TYR A 77 -0.99 19.93 -12.29
CA TYR A 77 -1.44 18.54 -12.37
C TYR A 77 -1.90 18.15 -13.78
N GLU A 78 -2.74 18.99 -14.42
CA GLU A 78 -3.25 18.74 -15.76
C GLU A 78 -2.13 18.65 -16.82
N LYS A 79 -1.00 19.34 -16.63
CA LYS A 79 0.19 19.23 -17.47
C LYS A 79 0.89 17.89 -17.25
N VAL A 80 1.10 17.50 -16.00
CA VAL A 80 1.73 16.21 -15.63
C VAL A 80 0.89 15.05 -16.16
N ALA A 81 -0.44 15.11 -16.02
CA ALA A 81 -1.35 14.06 -16.48
C ALA A 81 -1.33 13.84 -18.01
N LYS A 82 -0.89 14.83 -18.79
CA LYS A 82 -0.75 14.74 -20.26
C LYS A 82 0.62 14.26 -20.72
N ASP A 83 1.58 14.03 -19.81
CA ASP A 83 2.93 13.61 -20.17
C ASP A 83 2.92 12.18 -20.73
N LYS A 84 3.36 12.05 -21.98
CA LYS A 84 3.41 10.78 -22.71
C LYS A 84 4.49 9.82 -22.21
N GLY A 85 5.46 10.28 -21.42
CA GLY A 85 6.50 9.47 -20.79
C GLY A 85 5.99 8.65 -19.62
N LEU A 86 4.86 9.03 -19.05
CA LEU A 86 4.27 8.37 -17.89
C LEU A 86 3.37 7.20 -18.30
N LYS A 87 3.42 6.12 -17.53
CA LYS A 87 2.57 4.93 -17.70
C LYS A 87 1.23 5.13 -17.01
N SER A 88 1.25 5.70 -15.82
CA SER A 88 0.08 5.96 -15.00
C SER A 88 0.35 7.17 -14.10
N VAL A 89 -0.66 7.97 -13.89
CA VAL A 89 -0.62 9.17 -13.04
C VAL A 89 -1.86 9.13 -12.16
N SER A 90 -1.70 9.44 -10.89
CA SER A 90 -2.80 9.58 -9.95
C SER A 90 -2.52 10.73 -8.99
N TYR A 91 -3.50 11.11 -8.17
CA TYR A 91 -3.35 12.26 -7.30
C TYR A 91 -4.21 12.16 -6.05
N ARG A 92 -3.78 12.91 -5.04
CA ARG A 92 -4.59 13.29 -3.90
C ARG A 92 -4.65 14.80 -3.77
N ILE A 93 -5.66 15.30 -3.07
CA ILE A 93 -5.80 16.73 -2.78
C ILE A 93 -5.82 16.90 -1.27
N GLU A 94 -4.86 17.64 -0.75
CA GLU A 94 -4.70 17.87 0.69
C GLU A 94 -5.86 18.74 1.22
N LEU A 95 -6.33 18.43 2.43
CA LEU A 95 -7.35 19.20 3.11
C LEU A 95 -6.83 19.80 4.42
N ALA A 96 -6.49 18.96 5.39
CA ALA A 96 -6.10 19.38 6.72
C ALA A 96 -5.55 18.20 7.54
N ASP A 97 -4.99 18.48 8.69
CA ASP A 97 -4.74 17.49 9.74
C ASP A 97 -5.91 17.45 10.72
N ALA A 98 -6.23 16.27 11.24
CA ALA A 98 -7.23 16.11 12.28
C ALA A 98 -6.70 16.61 13.62
N GLU A 99 -7.47 17.48 14.30
CA GLU A 99 -7.06 18.18 15.54
C GLU A 99 -7.61 17.52 16.82
N ASN A 100 -8.44 16.49 16.73
CA ASN A 100 -8.89 15.73 17.90
C ASN A 100 -7.68 15.15 18.64
N LYS A 101 -7.57 15.32 19.96
CA LYS A 101 -6.43 14.84 20.76
C LYS A 101 -5.99 13.40 20.46
N PRO A 102 -6.91 12.41 20.33
CA PRO A 102 -6.52 11.05 19.96
C PRO A 102 -5.93 10.96 18.54
N LEU A 103 -6.43 11.74 17.58
CA LEU A 103 -6.00 11.72 16.18
C LEU A 103 -4.65 12.38 15.96
N ILE A 104 -4.33 13.40 16.75
CA ILE A 104 -2.98 14.01 16.76
C ILE A 104 -1.92 12.96 17.13
N LYS A 105 -2.22 12.06 18.08
CA LYS A 105 -1.28 11.01 18.51
C LYS A 105 -0.95 10.01 17.41
N VAL A 106 -1.90 9.71 16.53
CA VAL A 106 -1.71 8.80 15.39
C VAL A 106 -1.44 9.54 14.09
N ARG A 107 -1.31 10.89 14.14
CA ARG A 107 -1.07 11.77 12.98
C ARG A 107 -2.03 11.46 11.85
N THR A 108 -3.30 11.84 12.02
CA THR A 108 -4.32 11.59 11.00
C THR A 108 -4.41 12.78 10.05
N GLU A 109 -4.04 12.55 8.80
CA GLU A 109 -4.15 13.49 7.68
C GLU A 109 -5.47 13.27 6.96
N MET A 110 -6.11 14.36 6.52
CA MET A 110 -7.38 14.36 5.80
C MET A 110 -7.15 14.85 4.37
N ALA A 111 -7.45 14.03 3.38
CA ALA A 111 -7.30 14.40 1.97
C ALA A 111 -8.30 13.64 1.09
N TYR A 112 -8.57 14.17 -0.10
CA TYR A 112 -9.20 13.40 -1.15
C TYR A 112 -8.14 12.54 -1.85
N TYR A 113 -8.46 11.27 -2.07
CA TYR A 113 -7.64 10.33 -2.83
C TYR A 113 -8.41 9.84 -4.06
N GLU A 114 -7.78 9.92 -5.23
CA GLU A 114 -8.24 9.16 -6.38
C GLU A 114 -8.09 7.65 -6.09
N GLU A 115 -8.91 6.81 -6.71
CA GLU A 115 -8.92 5.37 -6.39
C GLU A 115 -7.55 4.70 -6.60
N LEU A 116 -6.85 5.05 -7.68
CA LEU A 116 -5.52 4.53 -7.97
C LEU A 116 -4.49 5.02 -6.94
N GLU A 117 -4.59 6.29 -6.55
CA GLU A 117 -3.75 6.88 -5.52
C GLU A 117 -3.94 6.21 -4.16
N ALA A 118 -5.20 5.94 -3.79
CA ALA A 118 -5.51 5.25 -2.55
C ALA A 118 -4.91 3.82 -2.51
N LYS A 119 -4.88 3.13 -3.66
CA LYS A 119 -4.23 1.82 -3.78
C LYS A 119 -2.71 1.92 -3.65
N TRP A 120 -2.08 2.90 -4.28
CA TRP A 120 -0.64 3.12 -4.16
C TRP A 120 -0.21 3.54 -2.76
N SER A 121 -1.04 4.34 -2.08
CA SER A 121 -0.80 4.83 -0.72
C SER A 121 -1.29 3.87 0.38
N PHE A 122 -1.70 2.65 0.03
CA PHE A 122 -2.16 1.62 0.97
C PHE A 122 -3.34 2.04 1.86
N CYS A 123 -4.17 2.98 1.40
CA CYS A 123 -5.35 3.47 2.12
C CYS A 123 -6.67 3.19 1.38
N TYR A 124 -6.65 2.34 0.34
CA TYR A 124 -7.87 1.86 -0.31
C TYR A 124 -8.65 0.96 0.66
N PRO A 125 -9.98 1.11 0.79
CA PRO A 125 -10.77 0.36 1.77
C PRO A 125 -10.75 -1.14 1.50
N GLU A 126 -10.52 -1.94 2.55
CA GLU A 126 -10.70 -3.40 2.54
C GLU A 126 -12.17 -3.77 2.57
N GLU A 127 -12.98 -2.95 3.25
CA GLU A 127 -14.42 -3.08 3.34
C GLU A 127 -15.10 -1.74 3.07
N GLY A 128 -16.17 -1.74 2.29
CA GLY A 128 -16.92 -0.54 1.92
C GLY A 128 -16.48 0.04 0.57
N HIS A 129 -16.48 1.36 0.46
CA HIS A 129 -16.14 2.07 -0.79
C HIS A 129 -15.46 3.42 -0.52
N MET A 130 -14.83 4.00 -1.55
CA MET A 130 -14.28 5.36 -1.48
C MET A 130 -15.40 6.41 -1.29
N PRO A 131 -15.13 7.53 -0.58
CA PRO A 131 -16.13 8.55 -0.26
C PRO A 131 -16.73 9.20 -1.50
N LYS A 132 -18.05 9.22 -1.61
CA LYS A 132 -18.82 9.85 -2.70
C LYS A 132 -19.60 11.06 -2.22
N LYS A 133 -20.19 10.98 -1.01
CA LYS A 133 -20.95 12.07 -0.41
C LYS A 133 -20.03 12.94 0.46
N GLU A 134 -20.45 14.17 0.65
CA GLU A 134 -19.66 15.19 1.38
C GLU A 134 -19.31 14.79 2.83
N ASN A 135 -20.19 14.04 3.47
CA ASN A 135 -20.03 13.57 4.84
C ASN A 135 -19.52 12.13 4.95
N GLU A 136 -19.17 11.48 3.86
CA GLU A 136 -18.57 10.15 3.88
C GLU A 136 -17.05 10.21 4.06
N CYS A 137 -16.51 9.23 4.78
CA CYS A 137 -15.06 9.06 4.91
C CYS A 137 -14.63 7.59 4.90
N VAL A 138 -13.38 7.37 4.52
CA VAL A 138 -12.64 6.13 4.75
C VAL A 138 -11.55 6.42 5.77
N ALA A 139 -11.37 5.56 6.76
CA ALA A 139 -10.35 5.72 7.79
C ALA A 139 -9.63 4.41 8.10
N SER A 140 -8.41 4.50 8.64
CA SER A 140 -7.70 3.31 9.11
C SER A 140 -8.33 2.76 10.41
N ASP A 141 -8.17 1.45 10.63
CA ASP A 141 -8.52 0.82 11.91
C ASP A 141 -7.80 1.47 13.10
N LEU A 142 -6.59 1.99 12.91
CA LEU A 142 -5.82 2.70 13.93
C LEU A 142 -6.46 4.05 14.28
N THR A 143 -6.93 4.80 13.27
CA THR A 143 -7.67 6.05 13.45
C THR A 143 -8.98 5.80 14.19
N LEU A 144 -9.76 4.82 13.74
CA LEU A 144 -11.03 4.45 14.37
C LEU A 144 -10.83 3.99 15.81
N LYS A 145 -9.82 3.15 16.08
CA LYS A 145 -9.46 2.72 17.43
C LYS A 145 -9.06 3.88 18.34
N ALA A 146 -8.34 4.86 17.81
CA ALA A 146 -7.97 6.05 18.59
C ALA A 146 -9.19 6.87 19.00
N LEU A 147 -10.22 6.92 18.16
CA LEU A 147 -11.50 7.57 18.44
C LEU A 147 -12.47 6.73 19.29
N GLY A 148 -12.18 5.44 19.52
CA GLY A 148 -13.11 4.52 20.16
C GLY A 148 -14.30 4.12 19.28
N VAL A 149 -14.18 4.26 17.95
CA VAL A 149 -15.20 3.94 16.95
C VAL A 149 -14.95 2.53 16.40
N PRO A 150 -15.97 1.67 16.31
CA PRO A 150 -15.80 0.34 15.72
C PRO A 150 -15.59 0.41 14.21
N CYS A 151 -14.84 -0.54 13.63
CA CYS A 151 -14.67 -0.71 12.18
C CYS A 151 -15.96 -1.26 11.52
N LYS A 152 -17.04 -0.49 11.56
CA LYS A 152 -18.34 -0.88 11.02
C LYS A 152 -18.88 0.22 10.11
N ILE A 153 -19.25 -0.15 8.89
CA ILE A 153 -19.80 0.79 7.91
C ILE A 153 -21.09 1.41 8.45
N GLY A 154 -21.20 2.73 8.28
CA GLY A 154 -22.34 3.53 8.75
C GLY A 154 -22.15 4.17 10.12
N GLU A 155 -21.09 3.85 10.85
CA GLU A 155 -20.76 4.53 12.13
C GLU A 155 -20.50 6.01 11.89
N LYS A 156 -20.88 6.83 12.87
CA LYS A 156 -20.76 8.28 12.83
C LYS A 156 -19.79 8.77 13.89
N PHE A 157 -18.96 9.71 13.52
CA PHE A 157 -18.04 10.36 14.45
C PHE A 157 -17.69 11.76 13.98
N SER A 158 -17.31 12.62 14.91
CA SER A 158 -16.92 14.01 14.62
C SER A 158 -15.42 14.16 14.57
N VAL A 159 -14.95 14.93 13.59
CA VAL A 159 -13.55 15.30 13.44
C VAL A 159 -13.43 16.80 13.44
N ASP A 160 -12.50 17.29 14.28
CA ASP A 160 -12.10 18.69 14.34
C ASP A 160 -10.86 18.89 13.48
N PHE A 161 -10.87 19.94 12.68
CA PHE A 161 -9.76 20.29 11.79
C PHE A 161 -9.80 21.76 11.41
N SER A 162 -8.69 22.29 10.91
CA SER A 162 -8.60 23.69 10.45
C SER A 162 -8.17 23.74 8.98
N VAL A 163 -8.84 24.60 8.21
CA VAL A 163 -8.49 24.86 6.81
C VAL A 163 -8.29 26.37 6.66
N ARG A 164 -7.12 26.79 6.23
CA ARG A 164 -6.75 28.19 6.02
C ARG A 164 -7.08 29.07 7.23
N GLY A 165 -6.75 28.55 8.42
CA GLY A 165 -6.98 29.25 9.69
C GLY A 165 -8.43 29.23 10.21
N LYS A 166 -9.38 28.70 9.45
CA LYS A 166 -10.76 28.53 9.90
C LYS A 166 -10.99 27.14 10.48
N LYS A 167 -11.51 27.08 11.71
CA LYS A 167 -11.81 25.83 12.42
C LYS A 167 -13.16 25.24 11.98
N TYR A 168 -13.16 23.92 11.88
CA TYR A 168 -14.34 23.12 11.55
C TYR A 168 -14.46 21.97 12.53
N SER A 169 -15.71 21.61 12.86
CA SER A 169 -16.05 20.35 13.52
C SER A 169 -17.13 19.70 12.67
N LYS A 170 -16.86 18.56 12.07
CA LYS A 170 -17.78 17.93 11.12
C LYS A 170 -18.03 16.48 11.48
N GLU A 171 -19.32 16.10 11.45
CA GLU A 171 -19.73 14.69 11.57
C GLU A 171 -19.51 13.96 10.23
N PHE A 172 -18.79 12.84 10.28
CA PHE A 172 -18.55 11.95 9.16
C PHE A 172 -19.25 10.61 9.38
N ILE A 173 -19.62 9.99 8.26
CA ILE A 173 -20.17 8.64 8.19
C ILE A 173 -19.09 7.73 7.60
N LEU A 174 -18.71 6.68 8.30
CA LEU A 174 -17.74 5.71 7.82
C LEU A 174 -18.34 4.93 6.65
N CYS A 175 -17.83 5.15 5.44
CA CYS A 175 -18.24 4.42 4.24
C CYS A 175 -17.26 3.32 3.82
N GLY A 176 -16.08 3.29 4.44
CA GLY A 176 -15.08 2.26 4.24
C GLY A 176 -13.98 2.36 5.30
N TRP A 177 -13.28 1.26 5.52
CA TRP A 177 -12.11 1.26 6.38
C TRP A 177 -11.01 0.36 5.80
N TYR A 178 -9.77 0.62 6.18
CA TYR A 178 -8.60 -0.15 5.78
C TYR A 178 -7.69 -0.42 6.98
N LYS A 179 -6.85 -1.44 6.84
CA LYS A 179 -5.88 -1.81 7.87
C LYS A 179 -4.70 -0.85 7.85
N GLY A 180 -4.61 0.01 8.85
CA GLY A 180 -3.52 0.94 9.02
C GLY A 180 -2.20 0.25 9.37
N ASP A 181 -1.09 0.90 9.05
CA ASP A 181 0.24 0.43 9.39
C ASP A 181 0.93 1.41 10.35
N ARG A 182 1.55 0.88 11.40
CA ARG A 182 2.32 1.69 12.37
C ARG A 182 3.67 2.15 11.82
N VAL A 183 4.13 1.54 10.73
CA VAL A 183 5.35 1.96 10.03
C VAL A 183 5.12 3.24 9.23
N SER A 184 3.89 3.50 8.78
CA SER A 184 3.50 4.73 8.11
C SER A 184 3.66 5.93 9.04
N MET A 185 4.19 7.03 8.51
CA MET A 185 4.43 8.26 9.28
C MET A 185 3.14 8.92 9.77
N SER A 186 2.05 8.77 8.99
CA SER A 186 0.72 9.27 9.29
C SER A 186 -0.35 8.25 8.91
N GLN A 187 -1.52 8.38 9.51
CA GLN A 187 -2.73 7.66 9.10
C GLN A 187 -3.55 8.57 8.18
N VAL A 188 -4.16 8.00 7.16
CA VAL A 188 -4.96 8.76 6.20
C VAL A 188 -6.44 8.58 6.49
N MET A 189 -7.16 9.69 6.51
CA MET A 189 -8.62 9.73 6.44
C MET A 189 -9.02 10.27 5.07
N CYS A 190 -9.45 9.39 4.18
CA CYS A 190 -9.92 9.80 2.87
C CYS A 190 -11.29 10.48 3.00
N VAL A 191 -11.42 11.65 2.40
CA VAL A 191 -12.68 12.41 2.34
C VAL A 191 -13.12 12.62 0.89
N SER A 192 -14.35 13.08 0.68
CA SER A 192 -14.86 13.27 -0.67
C SER A 192 -14.22 14.48 -1.37
N LYS A 193 -14.05 14.38 -2.68
CA LYS A 193 -13.57 15.49 -3.53
C LYS A 193 -14.47 16.73 -3.41
N LYS A 194 -15.78 16.51 -3.24
CA LYS A 194 -16.74 17.61 -3.06
C LYS A 194 -16.43 18.43 -1.82
N LEU A 195 -16.15 17.78 -0.69
CA LEU A 195 -15.78 18.45 0.56
C LEU A 195 -14.50 19.26 0.39
N VAL A 196 -13.45 18.66 -0.19
CA VAL A 196 -12.18 19.36 -0.39
C VAL A 196 -12.34 20.58 -1.29
N ASN A 197 -13.00 20.44 -2.43
CA ASN A 197 -13.24 21.56 -3.34
C ASN A 197 -14.06 22.71 -2.70
N GLN A 198 -14.94 22.37 -1.76
CA GLN A 198 -15.77 23.37 -1.05
C GLN A 198 -14.98 24.14 0.00
N LEU A 199 -14.14 23.45 0.78
CA LEU A 199 -13.43 24.05 1.91
C LEU A 199 -12.04 24.57 1.52
N ALA A 200 -11.39 23.92 0.58
CA ALA A 200 -10.03 24.22 0.13
C ALA A 200 -9.96 24.24 -1.42
N PRO A 201 -10.61 25.19 -2.10
CA PRO A 201 -10.42 25.33 -3.54
C PRO A 201 -8.94 25.54 -3.87
N THR A 202 -8.48 24.99 -5.01
CA THR A 202 -7.09 25.14 -5.42
C THR A 202 -6.68 26.61 -5.54
N ALA A 203 -5.48 26.94 -5.06
CA ALA A 203 -4.90 28.27 -5.19
C ALA A 203 -4.22 28.44 -6.55
N GLU A 204 -3.80 29.66 -6.88
CA GLU A 204 -3.02 29.95 -8.10
C GLU A 204 -1.57 29.47 -7.99
N SER A 205 -1.05 29.39 -6.74
CA SER A 205 0.28 28.86 -6.45
C SER A 205 0.36 28.32 -5.03
N TYR A 206 1.29 27.41 -4.78
CA TYR A 206 1.60 26.86 -3.46
C TYR A 206 3.09 27.01 -3.16
N GLN A 207 3.40 27.31 -1.89
CA GLN A 207 4.78 27.39 -1.43
C GLN A 207 5.05 26.31 -0.38
N TYR A 208 6.24 25.74 -0.42
CA TYR A 208 6.68 24.80 0.61
C TYR A 208 6.67 25.45 1.99
N GLY A 209 6.07 24.78 2.97
CA GLY A 209 5.94 25.29 4.35
C GLY A 209 4.78 26.26 4.57
N GLY A 210 3.99 26.60 3.53
CA GLY A 210 2.75 27.38 3.64
C GLY A 210 1.51 26.51 3.82
N ASP A 211 0.33 27.14 3.72
CA ASP A 211 -0.94 26.42 3.72
C ASP A 211 -1.09 25.63 2.42
N ILE A 212 -1.13 24.29 2.56
CA ILE A 212 -1.19 23.35 1.44
C ILE A 212 -2.61 22.89 1.10
N ALA A 213 -3.62 23.37 1.84
CA ALA A 213 -5.01 22.97 1.62
C ALA A 213 -5.47 23.27 0.19
N GLY A 214 -5.99 22.26 -0.49
CA GLY A 214 -6.39 22.31 -1.91
C GLY A 214 -5.26 22.05 -2.90
N SER A 215 -4.02 21.79 -2.44
CA SER A 215 -2.91 21.42 -3.31
C SER A 215 -3.02 19.97 -3.78
N TYR A 216 -2.52 19.72 -4.99
CA TYR A 216 -2.42 18.40 -5.57
C TYR A 216 -1.06 17.79 -5.24
N MET A 217 -1.09 16.59 -4.65
CA MET A 217 0.04 15.69 -4.59
C MET A 217 -0.15 14.67 -5.70
N VAL A 218 0.78 14.60 -6.62
CA VAL A 218 0.64 13.82 -7.86
C VAL A 218 1.72 12.76 -7.89
N ASP A 219 1.30 11.52 -7.88
CA ASP A 219 2.20 10.37 -7.96
C ASP A 219 2.08 9.69 -9.33
N PHE A 220 3.18 9.11 -9.80
CA PHE A 220 3.22 8.52 -11.14
C PHE A 220 4.23 7.39 -11.29
N ASN A 221 3.98 6.55 -12.30
CA ASN A 221 4.88 5.50 -12.73
C ASN A 221 5.39 5.77 -14.15
N PHE A 222 6.66 5.54 -14.39
CA PHE A 222 7.26 5.63 -15.72
C PHE A 222 6.91 4.42 -16.59
N LYS A 223 6.94 4.58 -17.92
CA LYS A 223 6.74 3.49 -18.89
C LYS A 223 7.87 2.49 -18.90
N THR A 224 9.09 2.94 -18.63
CA THR A 224 10.28 2.09 -18.53
C THR A 224 10.51 1.71 -17.08
N SER A 225 10.70 0.39 -16.81
CA SER A 225 11.25 -0.06 -15.53
C SER A 225 12.73 0.33 -15.47
N PHE A 226 13.12 0.93 -14.39
CA PHE A 226 14.55 1.11 -14.07
C PHE A 226 15.12 -0.20 -13.57
#